data_64e107b5d579abc3c9d9a89242e443c2
#
_entry.id   64e107b5d579abc3c9d9a89242e443c2
#
_cell.length_a   1.000
_cell.length_b   1.000
_cell.length_c   1.000
_cell.angle_alpha   90.00
_cell.angle_beta   90.00
_cell.angle_gamma   90.00
#
_symmetry.space_group_name_H-M   'P 1'
#
loop_
_entity.id
_entity.type
_entity.pdbx_description
1 polymer ?
#
loop_
_entity_poly.entity_id
_entity_poly.type
_entity_poly.pdbx_seq_one_letter_code
_entity_poly.pdbx_strand_id
1 'polypeptide(L)'
;MTVRPEHRKTFPTARIPETLMMFIRLRGGEHAAINSASVYVPLADYYELSEEARQLSTGDYYMGPVKAGRAWDSEVNFAVKELKKDGYLVSTTGSGKSVWRLTPNGVERADFWLKRMTEKTANLHTLKVAADLVWLDTGDAPKKRELS
;
A
#
# COMPACT_ATOMS: atom_id res chain seq x y z
N MET A 1 12.53 15.37 -3.06
CA MET A 1 13.23 14.83 -1.89
C MET A 1 14.17 13.73 -2.30
N THR A 2 15.33 13.71 -1.72
CA THR A 2 16.34 12.73 -2.08
C THR A 2 16.56 11.77 -0.92
N VAL A 3 16.59 10.49 -1.21
CA VAL A 3 16.86 9.47 -0.21
C VAL A 3 18.36 9.49 0.14
N ARG A 4 18.67 9.36 1.42
CA ARG A 4 20.06 9.29 1.84
C ARG A 4 20.74 8.07 1.22
N PRO A 5 22.00 8.18 0.78
CA PRO A 5 22.67 7.07 0.08
C PRO A 5 22.64 5.74 0.82
N GLU A 6 22.77 5.78 2.14
CA GLU A 6 22.80 4.56 2.96
C GLU A 6 21.43 3.85 3.00
N HIS A 7 20.37 4.52 2.56
CA HIS A 7 19.02 3.97 2.61
C HIS A 7 18.39 3.71 1.24
N ARG A 8 19.15 3.80 0.16
CA ARG A 8 18.62 3.64 -1.19
C ARG A 8 17.94 2.29 -1.44
N LYS A 9 18.30 1.27 -0.69
CA LYS A 9 17.73 -0.06 -0.84
C LYS A 9 16.91 -0.51 0.37
N THR A 10 16.61 0.41 1.26
CA THR A 10 15.84 0.08 2.46
C THR A 10 14.42 -0.33 2.13
N PHE A 11 13.79 0.32 1.17
CA PHE A 11 12.42 0.03 0.76
C PHE A 11 12.34 -0.33 -0.73
N PRO A 12 11.39 -1.21 -1.12
CA PRO A 12 11.19 -1.57 -2.54
C PRO A 12 10.31 -0.53 -3.23
N THR A 13 10.72 0.71 -3.24
CA THR A 13 9.94 1.86 -3.67
C THR A 13 9.29 1.68 -5.05
N ALA A 14 10.04 1.14 -6.01
CA ALA A 14 9.53 1.00 -7.38
C ALA A 14 8.40 -0.01 -7.50
N ARG A 15 8.27 -0.92 -6.53
CA ARG A 15 7.25 -1.97 -6.58
C ARG A 15 6.01 -1.67 -5.77
N ILE A 16 6.05 -0.65 -4.94
CA ILE A 16 4.92 -0.31 -4.07
C ILE A 16 3.63 -0.05 -4.87
N PRO A 17 3.66 0.71 -5.98
CA PRO A 17 2.42 0.98 -6.72
C PRO A 17 1.73 -0.29 -7.22
N GLU A 18 2.50 -1.22 -7.81
CA GLU A 18 1.95 -2.48 -8.30
C GLU A 18 1.32 -3.30 -7.19
N THR A 19 2.05 -3.44 -6.10
CA THR A 19 1.60 -4.24 -4.97
C THR A 19 0.36 -3.65 -4.33
N LEU A 20 0.31 -2.33 -4.22
CA LEU A 20 -0.84 -1.66 -3.65
C LEU A 20 -2.10 -1.90 -4.50
N MET A 21 -1.97 -1.81 -5.82
CA MET A 21 -3.10 -2.09 -6.71
C MET A 21 -3.59 -3.53 -6.54
N MET A 22 -2.64 -4.47 -6.45
CA MET A 22 -2.99 -5.87 -6.26
C MET A 22 -3.69 -6.10 -4.90
N PHE A 23 -3.24 -5.43 -3.86
CA PHE A 23 -3.88 -5.50 -2.55
C PHE A 23 -5.34 -5.07 -2.62
N ILE A 24 -5.57 -3.91 -3.25
CA ILE A 24 -6.93 -3.38 -3.35
C ILE A 24 -7.82 -4.32 -4.16
N ARG A 25 -7.29 -4.83 -5.25
CA ARG A 25 -8.03 -5.75 -6.12
C ARG A 25 -8.38 -7.05 -5.39
N LEU A 26 -7.43 -7.63 -4.70
CA LEU A 26 -7.65 -8.88 -3.97
C LEU A 26 -8.62 -8.71 -2.81
N ARG A 27 -8.57 -7.55 -2.16
CA ARG A 27 -9.39 -7.33 -0.98
C ARG A 27 -10.83 -6.98 -1.30
N GLY A 28 -11.07 -6.21 -2.35
CA GLY A 28 -12.42 -5.76 -2.61
C GLY A 28 -12.78 -5.46 -4.04
N GLY A 29 -11.81 -5.45 -4.92
CA GLY A 29 -12.06 -5.18 -6.33
C GLY A 29 -12.46 -3.74 -6.61
N GLU A 30 -13.13 -3.56 -7.73
CA GLU A 30 -13.46 -2.21 -8.21
C GLU A 30 -14.56 -1.51 -7.41
N HIS A 31 -15.36 -2.27 -6.68
CA HIS A 31 -16.50 -1.70 -5.97
C HIS A 31 -16.22 -1.43 -4.50
N ALA A 32 -15.15 -1.97 -3.99
CA ALA A 32 -14.86 -1.81 -2.58
C ALA A 32 -13.80 -0.73 -2.36
N ALA A 33 -14.04 0.08 -1.37
CA ALA A 33 -13.09 1.08 -0.94
C ALA A 33 -12.31 0.52 0.24
N ILE A 34 -11.03 0.80 0.32
CA ILE A 34 -10.22 0.37 1.45
C ILE A 34 -9.82 1.58 2.30
N ASN A 35 -9.67 1.32 3.57
CA ASN A 35 -9.20 2.33 4.51
C ASN A 35 -7.70 2.54 4.29
N SER A 36 -7.30 3.78 3.98
CA SER A 36 -5.91 4.08 3.65
C SER A 36 -4.94 3.76 4.77
N ALA A 37 -5.35 3.97 6.01
CA ALA A 37 -4.47 3.73 7.16
C ALA A 37 -4.16 2.25 7.36
N SER A 38 -4.95 1.36 6.78
CA SER A 38 -4.80 -0.07 7.01
C SER A 38 -3.79 -0.76 6.10
N VAL A 39 -3.18 -0.05 5.15
CA VAL A 39 -2.28 -0.70 4.18
C VAL A 39 -0.83 -0.72 4.59
N TYR A 40 -0.40 0.19 5.46
CA TYR A 40 1.02 0.34 5.77
C TYR A 40 1.65 -0.92 6.37
N VAL A 41 0.97 -1.52 7.34
CA VAL A 41 1.49 -2.71 8.00
C VAL A 41 1.44 -3.94 7.08
N PRO A 42 0.32 -4.24 6.42
CA PRO A 42 0.30 -5.38 5.49
C PRO A 42 1.32 -5.28 4.36
N LEU A 43 1.56 -4.07 3.83
CA LEU A 43 2.60 -3.89 2.83
C LEU A 43 3.99 -4.15 3.40
N ALA A 44 4.26 -3.64 4.60
CA ALA A 44 5.54 -3.88 5.26
C ALA A 44 5.73 -5.37 5.54
N ASP A 45 4.67 -6.06 5.93
CA ASP A 45 4.72 -7.51 6.17
C ASP A 45 5.00 -8.27 4.88
N TYR A 46 4.35 -7.88 3.80
CA TYR A 46 4.56 -8.53 2.51
C TYR A 46 6.02 -8.44 2.06
N TYR A 47 6.65 -7.29 2.29
CA TYR A 47 8.05 -7.08 1.92
C TYR A 47 9.01 -7.52 3.01
N GLU A 48 8.51 -8.04 4.12
CA GLU A 48 9.31 -8.51 5.24
C GLU A 48 10.28 -7.45 5.76
N LEU A 49 9.79 -6.23 5.87
CA LEU A 49 10.60 -5.13 6.38
C LEU A 49 10.95 -5.36 7.85
N SER A 50 12.20 -5.08 8.21
CA SER A 50 12.63 -5.18 9.60
C SER A 50 11.91 -4.14 10.45
N GLU A 51 11.87 -4.37 11.76
CA GLU A 51 11.29 -3.40 12.68
C GLU A 51 12.02 -2.06 12.57
N GLU A 52 13.33 -2.12 12.43
CA GLU A 52 14.16 -0.93 12.27
C GLU A 52 13.74 -0.11 11.05
N ALA A 53 13.54 -0.78 9.91
CA ALA A 53 13.10 -0.10 8.69
C ALA A 53 11.72 0.54 8.86
N ARG A 54 10.81 -0.16 9.53
CA ARG A 54 9.44 0.33 9.75
C ARG A 54 9.39 1.56 10.64
N GLN A 55 10.34 1.70 11.56
CA GLN A 55 10.40 2.82 12.50
C GLN A 55 11.30 3.96 12.02
N LEU A 56 11.97 3.79 10.89
CA LEU A 56 12.88 4.80 10.36
C LEU A 56 12.11 6.11 10.11
N SER A 57 12.62 7.21 10.65
CA SER A 57 11.98 8.51 10.51
C SER A 57 12.25 9.12 9.14
N THR A 58 11.38 10.04 8.73
CA THR A 58 11.59 10.78 7.49
C THR A 58 12.90 11.57 7.53
N GLY A 59 13.25 12.12 8.68
CA GLY A 59 14.49 12.88 8.83
C GLY A 59 15.74 12.04 8.67
N ASP A 60 15.66 10.77 9.02
CA ASP A 60 16.81 9.85 8.89
C ASP A 60 16.87 9.22 7.50
N TYR A 61 15.78 9.20 6.79
CA TYR A 61 15.68 8.55 5.47
C TYR A 61 15.93 9.53 4.32
N TYR A 62 15.35 10.71 4.40
CA TYR A 62 15.48 11.73 3.34
C TYR A 62 16.52 12.78 3.71
N MET A 63 17.13 13.37 2.68
CA MET A 63 17.99 14.54 2.86
C MET A 63 17.11 15.79 2.74
N GLY A 64 17.44 16.81 3.53
CA GLY A 64 16.76 18.09 3.47
C GLY A 64 15.53 18.18 4.35
N PRO A 65 14.81 19.29 4.29
CA PRO A 65 13.63 19.51 5.12
C PRO A 65 12.49 18.58 4.72
N VAL A 66 11.93 17.87 5.69
CA VAL A 66 10.81 16.96 5.45
C VAL A 66 9.85 17.04 6.63
N LYS A 67 8.60 16.67 6.41
CA LYS A 67 7.62 16.54 7.48
C LYS A 67 8.02 15.38 8.38
N ALA A 68 7.81 15.55 9.68
CA ALA A 68 8.04 14.48 10.63
C ALA A 68 7.10 13.31 10.34
N GLY A 69 7.57 12.10 10.63
CA GLY A 69 6.80 10.90 10.44
C GLY A 69 7.68 9.72 10.12
N ARG A 70 7.06 8.60 9.76
CA ARG A 70 7.79 7.41 9.34
C ARG A 70 8.04 7.45 7.85
N ALA A 71 9.25 7.09 7.47
CA ALA A 71 9.65 7.08 6.06
C ALA A 71 8.81 6.10 5.25
N TRP A 72 8.48 4.94 5.83
CA TRP A 72 7.65 3.96 5.13
C TRP A 72 6.29 4.53 4.71
N ASP A 73 5.63 5.23 5.64
CA ASP A 73 4.33 5.83 5.34
C ASP A 73 4.44 6.83 4.19
N SER A 74 5.52 7.61 4.17
CA SER A 74 5.76 8.58 3.10
C SER A 74 5.97 7.90 1.76
N GLU A 75 6.73 6.80 1.73
CA GLU A 75 6.97 6.06 0.49
C GLU A 75 5.69 5.48 -0.07
N VAL A 76 4.83 4.94 0.79
CA VAL A 76 3.53 4.44 0.36
C VAL A 76 2.67 5.58 -0.19
N ASN A 77 2.67 6.72 0.49
CA ASN A 77 1.87 7.86 0.05
C ASN A 77 2.36 8.44 -1.28
N PHE A 78 3.65 8.41 -1.57
CA PHE A 78 4.16 8.80 -2.88
C PHE A 78 3.66 7.85 -3.96
N ALA A 79 3.63 6.55 -3.67
CA ALA A 79 3.10 5.57 -4.62
C ALA A 79 1.62 5.83 -4.91
N VAL A 80 0.85 6.18 -3.88
CA VAL A 80 -0.56 6.53 -4.05
C VAL A 80 -0.71 7.75 -4.96
N LYS A 81 0.12 8.76 -4.76
CA LYS A 81 0.09 9.96 -5.61
C LYS A 81 0.34 9.61 -7.07
N GLU A 82 1.29 8.73 -7.32
CA GLU A 82 1.59 8.29 -8.69
C GLU A 82 0.41 7.54 -9.30
N LEU A 83 -0.21 6.66 -8.54
CA LEU A 83 -1.36 5.90 -9.02
C LEU A 83 -2.54 6.80 -9.35
N LYS A 84 -2.76 7.84 -8.55
CA LYS A 84 -3.81 8.82 -8.83
C LYS A 84 -3.51 9.61 -10.09
N LYS A 85 -2.28 10.04 -10.24
CA LYS A 85 -1.83 10.79 -11.41
C LYS A 85 -2.00 9.98 -12.68
N ASP A 86 -1.73 8.69 -12.61
CA ASP A 86 -1.81 7.80 -13.77
C ASP A 86 -3.24 7.29 -14.03
N GLY A 87 -4.18 7.67 -13.19
CA GLY A 87 -5.58 7.31 -13.41
C GLY A 87 -5.96 5.92 -12.97
N TYR A 88 -5.18 5.31 -12.09
CA TYR A 88 -5.45 3.94 -11.60
C TYR A 88 -6.17 3.92 -10.26
N LEU A 89 -6.13 5.02 -9.53
CA LEU A 89 -6.66 5.08 -8.18
C LEU A 89 -7.40 6.37 -7.96
N VAL A 90 -8.50 6.30 -7.22
CA VAL A 90 -9.18 7.50 -6.74
C VAL A 90 -9.25 7.44 -5.23
N SER A 91 -9.29 8.60 -4.63
CA SER A 91 -9.36 8.72 -3.19
C SER A 91 -10.53 9.63 -2.87
N THR A 92 -11.33 9.22 -1.90
CA THR A 92 -12.43 10.04 -1.41
C THR A 92 -12.26 10.19 0.09
N THR A 93 -12.90 11.20 0.65
CA THR A 93 -12.88 11.40 2.08
C THR A 93 -14.29 11.13 2.59
N GLY A 94 -14.42 10.08 3.38
CA GLY A 94 -15.68 9.76 4.00
C GLY A 94 -15.45 9.67 5.50
N SER A 95 -16.30 10.30 6.30
CA SER A 95 -16.16 10.28 7.76
C SER A 95 -14.79 10.75 8.23
N GLY A 96 -14.19 11.70 7.52
CA GLY A 96 -12.88 12.25 7.86
C GLY A 96 -11.72 11.33 7.59
N LYS A 97 -11.94 10.21 6.90
CA LYS A 97 -10.88 9.25 6.58
C LYS A 97 -10.67 9.19 5.09
N SER A 98 -9.42 8.94 4.71
CA SER A 98 -9.08 8.72 3.32
C SER A 98 -9.41 7.30 2.93
N VAL A 99 -10.08 7.13 1.80
CA VAL A 99 -10.51 5.83 1.31
C VAL A 99 -10.02 5.71 -0.13
N TRP A 100 -9.48 4.57 -0.48
CA TRP A 100 -8.92 4.33 -1.81
C TRP A 100 -9.73 3.29 -2.55
N ARG A 101 -9.94 3.56 -3.84
CA ARG A 101 -10.65 2.65 -4.74
C ARG A 101 -9.94 2.66 -6.08
N LEU A 102 -9.90 1.49 -6.73
CA LEU A 102 -9.34 1.41 -8.07
C LEU A 102 -10.34 1.96 -9.09
N THR A 103 -9.81 2.61 -10.12
CA THR A 103 -10.60 2.95 -11.30
C THR A 103 -10.72 1.70 -12.17
N PRO A 104 -11.59 1.69 -13.20
CA PRO A 104 -11.60 0.57 -14.14
C PRO A 104 -10.23 0.28 -14.74
N ASN A 105 -9.45 1.31 -15.05
CA ASN A 105 -8.09 1.13 -15.55
C ASN A 105 -7.18 0.52 -14.48
N GLY A 106 -7.40 0.91 -13.22
CA GLY A 106 -6.66 0.34 -12.11
C GLY A 106 -6.95 -1.14 -11.90
N VAL A 107 -8.22 -1.53 -12.05
CA VAL A 107 -8.61 -2.93 -11.95
C VAL A 107 -7.92 -3.75 -13.04
N GLU A 108 -7.94 -3.26 -14.27
CA GLU A 108 -7.30 -3.92 -15.39
C GLU A 108 -5.79 -4.08 -15.16
N ARG A 109 -5.16 -3.04 -14.65
CA ARG A 109 -3.72 -3.07 -14.38
C ARG A 109 -3.39 -4.02 -13.24
N ALA A 110 -4.20 -4.03 -12.20
CA ALA A 110 -4.02 -4.95 -11.08
C ALA A 110 -4.15 -6.41 -11.54
N ASP A 111 -5.15 -6.68 -12.38
CA ASP A 111 -5.36 -8.03 -12.92
C ASP A 111 -4.17 -8.46 -13.79
N PHE A 112 -3.59 -7.54 -14.54
CA PHE A 112 -2.38 -7.80 -15.31
C PHE A 112 -1.24 -8.28 -14.40
N TRP A 113 -1.02 -7.59 -13.31
CA TRP A 113 0.05 -7.95 -12.37
C TRP A 113 -0.28 -9.25 -11.62
N LEU A 114 -1.54 -9.43 -11.23
CA LEU A 114 -1.95 -10.66 -10.54
C LEU A 114 -1.76 -11.89 -11.42
N LYS A 115 -2.04 -11.76 -12.70
CA LYS A 115 -1.85 -12.86 -13.64
C LYS A 115 -0.38 -13.25 -13.72
N ARG A 116 0.52 -12.29 -13.68
CA ARG A 116 1.96 -12.57 -13.68
C ARG A 116 2.39 -13.24 -12.38
N MET A 117 1.73 -12.90 -11.28
CA MET A 117 2.03 -13.50 -9.98
C MET A 117 1.63 -14.97 -9.91
N THR A 118 0.61 -15.38 -10.66
CA THR A 118 0.20 -16.80 -10.64
C THR A 118 1.28 -17.73 -11.17
N GLU A 119 2.21 -17.22 -11.93
CA GLU A 119 3.32 -18.00 -12.42
C GLU A 119 4.37 -18.24 -11.32
N LYS A 120 4.25 -17.52 -10.21
CA LYS A 120 5.13 -17.64 -9.05
C LYS A 120 4.25 -17.84 -7.83
N THR A 121 3.72 -19.03 -7.70
CA THR A 121 2.68 -19.39 -6.75
C THR A 121 2.96 -18.98 -5.31
N ALA A 122 4.18 -19.14 -4.85
CA ALA A 122 4.53 -18.79 -3.47
C ALA A 122 4.34 -17.31 -3.19
N ASN A 123 4.71 -16.45 -4.16
CA ASN A 123 4.56 -15.01 -4.00
C ASN A 123 3.08 -14.60 -3.99
N LEU A 124 2.27 -15.25 -4.81
CA LEU A 124 0.85 -14.96 -4.85
C LEU A 124 0.18 -15.30 -3.51
N HIS A 125 0.55 -16.43 -2.93
CA HIS A 125 0.01 -16.83 -1.63
C HIS A 125 0.35 -15.79 -0.56
N THR A 126 1.61 -15.38 -0.50
CA THR A 126 2.07 -14.38 0.45
C THR A 126 1.31 -13.06 0.27
N LEU A 127 1.11 -12.67 -0.99
CA LEU A 127 0.37 -11.46 -1.32
C LEU A 127 -1.08 -11.52 -0.83
N LYS A 128 -1.74 -12.66 -1.04
CA LYS A 128 -3.13 -12.83 -0.60
C LYS A 128 -3.27 -12.79 0.91
N VAL A 129 -2.35 -13.41 1.63
CA VAL A 129 -2.36 -13.39 3.09
C VAL A 129 -2.23 -11.95 3.60
N ALA A 130 -1.30 -11.20 3.01
CA ALA A 130 -1.11 -9.80 3.41
C ALA A 130 -2.33 -8.95 3.05
N ALA A 131 -2.91 -9.16 1.88
CA ALA A 131 -4.06 -8.38 1.44
C ALA A 131 -5.28 -8.58 2.34
N ASP A 132 -5.43 -9.77 2.92
CA ASP A 132 -6.54 -10.06 3.83
C ASP A 132 -6.50 -9.21 5.10
N LEU A 133 -5.37 -8.64 5.43
CA LEU A 133 -5.22 -7.77 6.59
C LEU A 133 -5.60 -6.32 6.32
N VAL A 134 -5.84 -5.98 5.07
CA VAL A 134 -6.26 -4.62 4.69
C VAL A 134 -7.76 -4.48 4.98
N TRP A 135 -8.13 -3.35 5.55
CA TRP A 135 -9.52 -3.12 5.95
C TRP A 135 -10.33 -2.49 4.83
N LEU A 136 -11.52 -3.03 4.63
CA LEU A 136 -12.48 -2.41 3.73
C LEU A 136 -13.18 -1.25 4.46
N ASP A 137 -13.52 -0.22 3.72
CA ASP A 137 -14.31 0.86 4.26
C ASP A 137 -15.78 0.55 4.00
N THR A 138 -16.37 -0.20 4.92
CA THR A 138 -17.77 -0.63 4.80
C THR A 138 -18.72 0.18 5.67
N GLY A 139 -18.18 1.18 6.37
CA GLY A 139 -18.96 1.94 7.33
C GLY A 139 -18.91 1.34 8.73
N ASP A 140 -18.48 0.10 8.84
CA ASP A 140 -18.34 -0.58 10.12
C ASP A 140 -16.88 -0.58 10.54
N ALA A 141 -16.65 -0.44 11.83
CA ALA A 141 -15.29 -0.48 12.35
C ALA A 141 -14.69 -1.86 12.10
N PRO A 142 -13.43 -1.91 11.67
CA PRO A 142 -12.77 -3.18 11.39
C PRO A 142 -12.46 -4.00 12.64
N LYS A 143 -12.72 -3.46 13.80
CA LYS A 143 -12.45 -4.13 15.06
C LYS A 143 -13.02 -5.52 15.17
N LYS A 144 -14.10 -5.79 14.45
CA LYS A 144 -14.71 -7.11 14.48
C LYS A 144 -13.83 -8.17 13.84
N ARG A 145 -12.97 -7.74 12.97
CA ARG A 145 -12.14 -8.65 12.20
C ARG A 145 -10.94 -9.15 12.97
N GLU A 146 -10.43 -8.32 13.82
CA GLU A 146 -9.26 -8.68 14.59
C GLU A 146 -9.55 -9.73 15.64
N LEU A 147 -10.81 -9.95 15.92
CA LEU A 147 -11.22 -10.95 16.88
C LEU A 147 -11.28 -12.35 16.28
N SER A 148 -11.17 -12.42 15.00
CA SER A 148 -11.27 -13.69 14.28
C SER A 148 -9.97 -14.41 14.22
#